data_64cf9a6aad2456170c298560ad3a6b27
#
_entry.id   64cf9a6aad2456170c298560ad3a6b27
#
_cell.length_a   1.000
_cell.length_b   1.000
_cell.length_c   1.000
_cell.angle_alpha   90.00
_cell.angle_beta   90.00
_cell.angle_gamma   90.00
#
_symmetry.space_group_name_H-M   'P 1'
#
loop_
_entity.id
_entity.type
_entity.pdbx_description
1 polymer ?
#
loop_
_entity_poly.entity_id
_entity_poly.type
_entity_poly.pdbx_seq_one_letter_code
_entity_poly.pdbx_strand_id
1 'polypeptide(L)'
;MHAVVLVGGFGTRLRPLTYAIPKPLLPVAHVPMIRRLVNRLAEGGVTDVVLALGFKPEPFFAEFPNNMCGDVRMTYAVESTPLDTAGAIGFAARAAGITGTFIVANGDVMTDLNVADLVAFHRRSGARATISLTPVDDPSQFGIVETDADGRVLRFVEKPQPGETESRFASAGTYVMEESTLALMPGTEKLSIERVTFPQLVAEGGLFAMATNDYWIDAGRPDTYVQANRDIATQLRDPADAAVHVDAVVASSAVVRDAVVSAQVSIGENAQVSNSVLLNGAFIGNGAVVEQSIVMGSVGSDARIVDCIVGPTGIVQPGHVSTGGRFPEGEIS
;
A
#
# COMPACT_ATOMS: atom_id res chain seq x y z
N MET A 1 -3.94 -21.14 5.75
CA MET A 1 -2.52 -20.69 5.74
C MET A 1 -2.44 -19.33 6.42
N HIS A 2 -1.35 -19.02 7.13
CA HIS A 2 -1.14 -17.74 7.81
C HIS A 2 -0.47 -16.71 6.89
N ALA A 3 -0.73 -15.43 7.15
CA ALA A 3 0.05 -14.34 6.58
C ALA A 3 0.43 -13.30 7.64
N VAL A 4 1.63 -12.74 7.52
CA VAL A 4 2.09 -11.53 8.22
C VAL A 4 1.96 -10.36 7.27
N VAL A 5 1.24 -9.31 7.65
CA VAL A 5 1.12 -8.09 6.85
C VAL A 5 1.80 -6.94 7.57
N LEU A 6 2.79 -6.35 6.89
CA LEU A 6 3.57 -5.23 7.41
C LEU A 6 2.80 -3.92 7.23
N VAL A 7 2.42 -3.28 8.31
CA VAL A 7 1.66 -2.02 8.33
C VAL A 7 2.29 -0.94 9.20
N GLY A 8 3.56 -1.10 9.60
CA GLY A 8 4.26 -0.27 10.58
C GLY A 8 4.79 1.08 10.08
N GLY A 9 4.60 1.43 8.81
CA GLY A 9 5.14 2.67 8.22
C GLY A 9 4.35 3.93 8.59
N PHE A 10 5.04 5.06 8.84
CA PHE A 10 4.41 6.36 9.19
C PHE A 10 3.70 7.06 8.02
N GLY A 11 3.87 6.60 6.77
CA GLY A 11 3.24 7.19 5.59
C GLY A 11 3.58 8.68 5.36
N THR A 12 4.79 9.11 5.71
CA THR A 12 5.20 10.53 5.73
C THR A 12 5.01 11.27 4.41
N ARG A 13 5.13 10.56 3.28
CA ARG A 13 4.95 11.15 1.94
C ARG A 13 3.50 11.56 1.65
N LEU A 14 2.52 10.94 2.31
CA LEU A 14 1.09 11.23 2.18
C LEU A 14 0.57 12.16 3.28
N ARG A 15 1.44 12.74 4.11
CA ARG A 15 1.03 13.76 5.05
C ARG A 15 0.45 14.96 4.31
N PRO A 16 -0.59 15.62 4.85
CA PRO A 16 -1.15 15.48 6.19
C PRO A 16 -2.24 14.40 6.37
N LEU A 17 -2.63 13.63 5.34
CA LEU A 17 -3.66 12.58 5.46
C LEU A 17 -3.31 11.55 6.53
N THR A 18 -2.05 11.11 6.54
CA THR A 18 -1.56 10.05 7.41
C THR A 18 -1.32 10.47 8.87
N TYR A 19 -1.58 11.70 9.23
CA TYR A 19 -1.73 12.10 10.63
C TYR A 19 -3.01 11.53 11.25
N ALA A 20 -4.09 11.46 10.46
CA ALA A 20 -5.40 10.98 10.90
C ALA A 20 -5.64 9.50 10.57
N ILE A 21 -5.23 9.06 9.39
CA ILE A 21 -5.51 7.71 8.88
C ILE A 21 -4.19 6.99 8.58
N PRO A 22 -3.89 5.84 9.21
CA PRO A 22 -2.75 5.01 8.81
C PRO A 22 -2.75 4.71 7.32
N LYS A 23 -1.58 4.78 6.66
CA LYS A 23 -1.46 4.60 5.21
C LYS A 23 -2.22 3.37 4.67
N PRO A 24 -2.12 2.17 5.26
CA PRO A 24 -2.85 0.99 4.74
C PRO A 24 -4.37 1.09 4.84
N LEU A 25 -4.89 2.01 5.67
CA LEU A 25 -6.32 2.28 5.81
C LEU A 25 -6.82 3.37 4.86
N LEU A 26 -5.94 4.06 4.14
CA LEU A 26 -6.38 4.97 3.07
C LEU A 26 -7.12 4.17 2.00
N PRO A 27 -8.32 4.64 1.57
CA PRO A 27 -9.09 3.91 0.56
C PRO A 27 -8.53 4.12 -0.83
N VAL A 28 -8.54 3.07 -1.63
CA VAL A 28 -8.42 3.14 -3.08
C VAL A 28 -9.78 2.76 -3.65
N ALA A 29 -10.43 3.68 -4.38
CA ALA A 29 -11.81 3.57 -4.83
C ALA A 29 -12.74 3.01 -3.73
N HIS A 30 -12.86 3.78 -2.63
CA HIS A 30 -13.78 3.56 -1.49
C HIS A 30 -13.41 2.42 -0.53
N VAL A 31 -12.50 1.51 -0.90
CA VAL A 31 -12.12 0.35 -0.08
C VAL A 31 -10.70 0.54 0.46
N PRO A 32 -10.46 0.41 1.78
CA PRO A 32 -9.10 0.49 2.35
C PRO A 32 -8.12 -0.47 1.68
N MET A 33 -6.90 -0.01 1.40
CA MET A 33 -5.86 -0.81 0.74
C MET A 33 -5.64 -2.15 1.45
N ILE A 34 -5.58 -2.13 2.78
CA ILE A 34 -5.39 -3.33 3.59
C ILE A 34 -6.51 -4.37 3.39
N ARG A 35 -7.77 -3.93 3.24
CA ARG A 35 -8.89 -4.84 2.99
C ARG A 35 -8.78 -5.51 1.62
N ARG A 36 -8.37 -4.76 0.58
CA ARG A 36 -8.11 -5.31 -0.75
C ARG A 36 -7.00 -6.36 -0.72
N LEU A 37 -5.91 -6.06 0.00
CA LEU A 37 -4.81 -7.00 0.18
C LEU A 37 -5.27 -8.28 0.91
N VAL A 38 -6.00 -8.15 2.02
CA VAL A 38 -6.49 -9.32 2.78
C VAL A 38 -7.42 -10.18 1.92
N ASN A 39 -8.30 -9.57 1.12
CA ASN A 39 -9.16 -10.30 0.19
C ASN A 39 -8.32 -11.07 -0.86
N ARG A 40 -7.28 -10.45 -1.41
CA ARG A 40 -6.36 -11.11 -2.36
C ARG A 40 -5.61 -12.28 -1.71
N LEU A 41 -5.16 -12.12 -0.47
CA LEU A 41 -4.53 -13.20 0.30
C LEU A 41 -5.53 -14.36 0.57
N ALA A 42 -6.79 -14.04 0.87
CA ALA A 42 -7.84 -15.02 1.06
C ALA A 42 -8.10 -15.88 -0.19
N GLU A 43 -8.13 -15.27 -1.38
CA GLU A 43 -8.23 -15.97 -2.66
C GLU A 43 -7.07 -16.96 -2.85
N GLY A 44 -5.89 -16.69 -2.30
CA GLY A 44 -4.72 -17.57 -2.26
C GLY A 44 -4.75 -18.61 -1.14
N GLY A 45 -5.85 -18.71 -0.37
CA GLY A 45 -6.04 -19.71 0.70
C GLY A 45 -5.51 -19.28 2.08
N VAL A 46 -5.29 -17.98 2.30
CA VAL A 46 -4.98 -17.44 3.64
C VAL A 46 -6.27 -17.38 4.46
N THR A 47 -6.21 -17.90 5.68
CA THR A 47 -7.33 -17.95 6.64
C THR A 47 -7.09 -17.09 7.87
N ASP A 48 -5.83 -16.76 8.13
CA ASP A 48 -5.40 -16.03 9.33
C ASP A 48 -4.34 -15.01 8.94
N VAL A 49 -4.58 -13.75 9.29
CA VAL A 49 -3.66 -12.63 9.05
C VAL A 49 -3.24 -12.02 10.38
N VAL A 50 -1.94 -11.84 10.59
CA VAL A 50 -1.41 -11.02 11.65
C VAL A 50 -0.88 -9.70 11.09
N LEU A 51 -1.42 -8.58 11.57
CA LEU A 51 -0.92 -7.25 11.24
C LEU A 51 0.26 -6.90 12.15
N ALA A 52 1.44 -6.68 11.57
CA ALA A 52 2.61 -6.16 12.29
C ALA A 52 2.49 -4.62 12.37
N LEU A 53 2.14 -4.10 13.53
CA LEU A 53 1.81 -2.70 13.78
C LEU A 53 2.92 -2.01 14.54
N GLY A 54 3.42 -0.89 14.02
CA GLY A 54 4.41 -0.07 14.71
C GLY A 54 3.83 0.87 15.77
N PHE A 55 2.58 1.35 15.60
CA PHE A 55 1.88 2.19 16.57
C PHE A 55 0.43 2.44 16.16
N LYS A 56 -0.41 2.99 17.06
CA LYS A 56 -1.83 3.31 16.84
C LYS A 56 -2.64 2.13 16.26
N PRO A 57 -2.84 1.06 17.01
CA PRO A 57 -3.60 -0.09 16.52
C PRO A 57 -5.11 0.16 16.43
N GLU A 58 -5.65 1.18 17.14
CA GLU A 58 -7.08 1.45 17.29
C GLU A 58 -7.81 1.63 15.94
N PRO A 59 -7.27 2.34 14.93
CA PRO A 59 -7.91 2.43 13.61
C PRO A 59 -8.08 1.08 12.92
N PHE A 60 -7.14 0.15 13.12
CA PHE A 60 -7.25 -1.20 12.55
C PHE A 60 -8.29 -2.05 13.29
N PHE A 61 -8.45 -1.88 14.61
CA PHE A 61 -9.52 -2.54 15.35
C PHE A 61 -10.91 -2.06 14.90
N ALA A 62 -11.03 -0.75 14.60
CA ALA A 62 -12.27 -0.17 14.07
C ALA A 62 -12.58 -0.67 12.65
N GLU A 63 -11.56 -0.85 11.79
CA GLU A 63 -11.72 -1.35 10.43
C GLU A 63 -12.15 -2.82 10.38
N PHE A 64 -11.69 -3.64 11.32
CA PHE A 64 -11.97 -5.07 11.36
C PHE A 64 -12.76 -5.44 12.62
N PRO A 65 -14.05 -5.11 12.68
CA PRO A 65 -14.90 -5.46 13.83
C PRO A 65 -14.93 -6.99 13.99
N ASN A 66 -14.96 -7.45 15.25
CA ASN A 66 -14.87 -8.87 15.61
C ASN A 66 -13.58 -9.57 15.15
N ASN A 67 -12.54 -8.79 14.79
CA ASN A 67 -11.27 -9.31 14.26
C ASN A 67 -11.46 -10.18 13.02
N MET A 68 -12.32 -9.75 12.09
CA MET A 68 -12.60 -10.48 10.85
C MET A 68 -12.54 -9.53 9.65
N CYS A 69 -12.00 -10.04 8.54
CA CYS A 69 -12.11 -9.44 7.21
C CYS A 69 -12.68 -10.49 6.26
N GLY A 70 -13.99 -10.43 5.99
CA GLY A 70 -14.69 -11.57 5.39
C GLY A 70 -14.53 -12.81 6.27
N ASP A 71 -14.05 -13.92 5.70
CA ASP A 71 -13.78 -15.17 6.41
C ASP A 71 -12.36 -15.26 6.99
N VAL A 72 -11.54 -14.22 6.81
CA VAL A 72 -10.16 -14.19 7.32
C VAL A 72 -10.12 -13.66 8.75
N ARG A 73 -9.49 -14.41 9.65
CA ARG A 73 -9.26 -14.01 11.04
C ARG A 73 -8.10 -13.00 11.09
N MET A 74 -8.33 -11.88 11.76
CA MET A 74 -7.34 -10.82 11.95
C MET A 74 -6.77 -10.89 13.37
N THR A 75 -5.45 -10.84 13.48
CA THR A 75 -4.72 -10.68 14.75
C THR A 75 -3.75 -9.53 14.66
N TYR A 76 -3.26 -9.03 15.79
CA TYR A 76 -2.48 -7.80 15.84
C TYR A 76 -1.23 -8.00 16.70
N ALA A 77 -0.08 -7.75 16.12
CA ALA A 77 1.21 -7.74 16.82
C ALA A 77 1.71 -6.30 16.87
N VAL A 78 1.63 -5.67 18.05
CA VAL A 78 2.00 -4.26 18.23
C VAL A 78 3.42 -4.18 18.78
N GLU A 79 4.33 -3.59 17.99
CA GLU A 79 5.72 -3.37 18.38
C GLU A 79 5.82 -2.27 19.44
N SER A 80 6.59 -2.50 20.49
CA SER A 80 6.89 -1.45 21.48
C SER A 80 7.92 -0.43 20.96
N THR A 81 8.76 -0.84 20.03
CA THR A 81 9.76 -0.02 19.31
C THR A 81 9.86 -0.51 17.88
N PRO A 82 10.16 0.36 16.88
CA PRO A 82 10.27 -0.06 15.48
C PRO A 82 11.34 -1.14 15.29
N LEU A 83 10.93 -2.29 14.76
CA LEU A 83 11.80 -3.46 14.55
C LEU A 83 12.31 -3.60 13.12
N ASP A 84 11.95 -2.68 12.20
CA ASP A 84 12.22 -2.80 10.77
C ASP A 84 11.55 -4.06 10.17
N THR A 85 11.77 -4.36 8.89
CA THR A 85 10.98 -5.37 8.14
C THR A 85 11.15 -6.79 8.70
N ALA A 86 12.36 -7.31 8.82
CA ALA A 86 12.59 -8.68 9.32
C ALA A 86 12.29 -8.82 10.81
N GLY A 87 12.61 -7.79 11.61
CA GLY A 87 12.27 -7.78 13.03
C GLY A 87 10.76 -7.83 13.25
N ALA A 88 9.99 -7.04 12.49
CA ALA A 88 8.53 -7.02 12.53
C ALA A 88 7.92 -8.38 12.13
N ILE A 89 8.43 -8.99 11.04
CA ILE A 89 8.01 -10.33 10.60
C ILE A 89 8.23 -11.36 11.70
N GLY A 90 9.45 -11.42 12.24
CA GLY A 90 9.80 -12.37 13.29
C GLY A 90 8.99 -12.20 14.58
N PHE A 91 8.73 -10.95 14.98
CA PHE A 91 7.89 -10.61 16.12
C PHE A 91 6.44 -11.05 15.91
N ALA A 92 5.84 -10.64 14.80
CA ALA A 92 4.45 -10.94 14.48
C ALA A 92 4.20 -12.45 14.28
N ALA A 93 5.10 -13.15 13.59
CA ALA A 93 5.00 -14.59 13.37
C ALA A 93 5.03 -15.38 14.68
N ARG A 94 5.90 -15.01 15.62
CA ARG A 94 5.96 -15.66 16.95
C ARG A 94 4.75 -15.33 17.80
N ALA A 95 4.31 -14.06 17.80
CA ALA A 95 3.12 -13.64 18.55
C ALA A 95 1.85 -14.39 18.10
N ALA A 96 1.75 -14.71 16.81
CA ALA A 96 0.65 -15.46 16.22
C ALA A 96 0.86 -16.99 16.26
N GLY A 97 1.99 -17.49 16.75
CA GLY A 97 2.29 -18.92 16.78
C GLY A 97 2.38 -19.56 15.39
N ILE A 98 2.87 -18.82 14.38
CA ILE A 98 2.96 -19.32 13.01
C ILE A 98 3.92 -20.50 12.93
N THR A 99 3.47 -21.57 12.30
CA THR A 99 4.25 -22.77 11.99
C THR A 99 4.10 -23.13 10.51
N GLY A 100 5.13 -23.77 9.96
CA GLY A 100 5.18 -24.18 8.54
C GLY A 100 5.30 -23.01 7.58
N THR A 101 4.78 -23.19 6.35
CA THR A 101 4.84 -22.18 5.30
C THR A 101 3.85 -21.04 5.57
N PHE A 102 4.30 -19.80 5.45
CA PHE A 102 3.46 -18.61 5.63
C PHE A 102 3.76 -17.53 4.58
N ILE A 103 2.85 -16.57 4.45
CA ILE A 103 3.01 -15.44 3.54
C ILE A 103 3.42 -14.20 4.34
N VAL A 104 4.21 -13.34 3.72
CA VAL A 104 4.48 -11.96 4.17
C VAL A 104 4.05 -11.02 3.06
N ALA A 105 3.36 -9.93 3.40
CA ALA A 105 2.97 -8.92 2.43
C ALA A 105 3.10 -7.50 2.99
N ASN A 106 3.47 -6.55 2.14
CA ASN A 106 3.46 -5.12 2.47
C ASN A 106 2.02 -4.59 2.38
N GLY A 107 1.54 -3.95 3.45
CA GLY A 107 0.15 -3.51 3.59
C GLY A 107 -0.25 -2.29 2.74
N ASP A 108 0.66 -1.76 1.95
CA ASP A 108 0.51 -0.54 1.15
C ASP A 108 0.68 -0.75 -0.36
N VAL A 109 0.68 -2.01 -0.79
CA VAL A 109 0.81 -2.42 -2.19
C VAL A 109 -0.56 -2.83 -2.74
N MET A 110 -0.88 -2.34 -3.93
CA MET A 110 -2.01 -2.80 -4.72
C MET A 110 -1.49 -3.77 -5.78
N THR A 111 -2.04 -5.00 -5.80
CA THR A 111 -1.55 -6.04 -6.72
C THR A 111 -2.65 -7.01 -7.13
N ASP A 112 -2.52 -7.56 -8.35
CA ASP A 112 -3.33 -8.69 -8.86
C ASP A 112 -2.61 -10.02 -8.80
N LEU A 113 -1.48 -10.06 -8.10
CA LEU A 113 -0.69 -11.27 -7.92
C LEU A 113 -1.58 -12.48 -7.57
N ASN A 114 -1.46 -13.54 -8.34
CA ASN A 114 -2.05 -14.83 -7.97
C ASN A 114 -1.20 -15.48 -6.86
N VAL A 115 -1.66 -15.33 -5.63
CA VAL A 115 -0.96 -15.85 -4.44
C VAL A 115 -0.85 -17.38 -4.46
N ALA A 116 -1.83 -18.08 -5.02
CA ALA A 116 -1.79 -19.54 -5.12
C ALA A 116 -0.66 -20.00 -6.06
N ASP A 117 -0.43 -19.29 -7.16
CA ASP A 117 0.67 -19.58 -8.08
C ASP A 117 2.05 -19.33 -7.44
N LEU A 118 2.16 -18.24 -6.65
CA LEU A 118 3.39 -17.96 -5.89
C LEU A 118 3.69 -19.09 -4.88
N VAL A 119 2.69 -19.55 -4.14
CA VAL A 119 2.82 -20.68 -3.21
C VAL A 119 3.16 -21.98 -3.94
N ALA A 120 2.55 -22.24 -5.09
CA ALA A 120 2.85 -23.40 -5.89
C ALA A 120 4.29 -23.37 -6.45
N PHE A 121 4.76 -22.21 -6.90
CA PHE A 121 6.15 -22.00 -7.30
C PHE A 121 7.12 -22.26 -6.15
N HIS A 122 6.85 -21.67 -4.98
CA HIS A 122 7.64 -21.85 -3.76
C HIS A 122 7.84 -23.33 -3.41
N ARG A 123 6.74 -24.09 -3.41
CA ARG A 123 6.79 -25.54 -3.11
C ARG A 123 7.58 -26.34 -4.15
N ARG A 124 7.44 -26.02 -5.45
CA ARG A 124 8.16 -26.72 -6.52
C ARG A 124 9.67 -26.45 -6.50
N SER A 125 10.08 -25.23 -6.15
CA SER A 125 11.49 -24.86 -6.08
C SER A 125 12.21 -25.38 -4.83
N GLY A 126 11.46 -25.86 -3.83
CA GLY A 126 12.03 -26.25 -2.54
C GLY A 126 12.70 -25.08 -1.80
N ALA A 127 12.24 -23.87 -2.05
CA ALA A 127 12.79 -22.64 -1.50
C ALA A 127 12.57 -22.54 0.02
N ARG A 128 13.46 -21.85 0.71
CA ARG A 128 13.21 -21.39 2.09
C ARG A 128 12.42 -20.07 2.09
N ALA A 129 12.65 -19.24 1.09
CA ALA A 129 11.82 -18.07 0.83
C ALA A 129 11.67 -17.84 -0.67
N THR A 130 10.53 -17.28 -1.08
CA THR A 130 10.25 -16.90 -2.47
C THR A 130 9.72 -15.48 -2.51
N ILE A 131 10.30 -14.63 -3.36
CA ILE A 131 9.90 -13.24 -3.57
C ILE A 131 9.04 -13.16 -4.84
N SER A 132 7.88 -12.48 -4.80
CA SER A 132 7.20 -12.06 -6.01
C SER A 132 7.92 -10.86 -6.63
N LEU A 133 8.09 -10.88 -7.95
CA LEU A 133 8.74 -9.78 -8.69
C LEU A 133 7.77 -9.13 -9.66
N THR A 134 7.98 -7.82 -9.87
CA THR A 134 7.29 -7.01 -10.87
C THR A 134 8.32 -6.27 -11.73
N PRO A 135 8.08 -6.09 -13.04
CA PRO A 135 8.95 -5.24 -13.86
C PRO A 135 8.76 -3.76 -13.49
N VAL A 136 9.85 -3.00 -13.48
CA VAL A 136 9.86 -1.56 -13.22
C VAL A 136 10.69 -0.81 -14.25
N ASP A 137 10.28 0.41 -14.59
CA ASP A 137 11.02 1.28 -15.53
C ASP A 137 12.24 1.90 -14.83
N ASP A 138 12.09 2.36 -13.59
CA ASP A 138 13.17 2.94 -12.78
C ASP A 138 13.51 2.03 -11.59
N PRO A 139 14.62 1.29 -11.65
CA PRO A 139 15.03 0.39 -10.57
C PRO A 139 15.55 1.11 -9.33
N SER A 140 15.92 2.39 -9.40
CA SER A 140 16.60 3.14 -8.32
C SER A 140 15.77 3.29 -7.04
N GLN A 141 14.45 3.05 -7.13
CA GLN A 141 13.51 3.23 -6.01
C GLN A 141 13.24 1.95 -5.21
N PHE A 142 13.64 0.79 -5.73
CA PHE A 142 13.20 -0.51 -5.25
C PHE A 142 14.37 -1.45 -4.93
N GLY A 143 14.07 -2.53 -4.22
CA GLY A 143 14.97 -3.67 -4.12
C GLY A 143 14.91 -4.50 -5.41
N ILE A 144 16.01 -4.55 -6.15
CA ILE A 144 16.10 -5.23 -7.44
C ILE A 144 16.69 -6.62 -7.27
N VAL A 145 16.15 -7.56 -8.02
CA VAL A 145 16.48 -8.98 -7.91
C VAL A 145 17.04 -9.50 -9.24
N GLU A 146 18.16 -10.17 -9.18
CA GLU A 146 18.76 -10.91 -10.29
C GLU A 146 18.56 -12.40 -10.05
N THR A 147 18.07 -13.14 -11.06
CA THR A 147 17.79 -14.58 -10.96
C THR A 147 18.45 -15.35 -12.07
N ASP A 148 18.67 -16.65 -11.84
CA ASP A 148 18.92 -17.60 -12.91
C ASP A 148 17.62 -18.02 -13.64
N ALA A 149 17.75 -18.93 -14.61
CA ALA A 149 16.63 -19.42 -15.41
C ALA A 149 15.59 -20.21 -14.61
N ASP A 150 15.96 -20.79 -13.48
CA ASP A 150 15.08 -21.55 -12.58
C ASP A 150 14.42 -20.68 -11.51
N GLY A 151 14.74 -19.37 -11.51
CA GLY A 151 14.21 -18.39 -10.54
C GLY A 151 14.99 -18.37 -9.22
N ARG A 152 16.14 -19.01 -9.11
CA ARG A 152 17.02 -18.87 -7.94
C ARG A 152 17.59 -17.47 -7.93
N VAL A 153 17.52 -16.79 -6.79
CA VAL A 153 18.08 -15.45 -6.64
C VAL A 153 19.61 -15.52 -6.57
N LEU A 154 20.24 -14.81 -7.48
CA LEU A 154 21.70 -14.67 -7.54
C LEU A 154 22.17 -13.44 -6.76
N ARG A 155 21.36 -12.38 -6.79
CA ARG A 155 21.67 -11.11 -6.12
C ARG A 155 20.41 -10.34 -5.77
N PHE A 156 20.41 -9.68 -4.61
CA PHE A 156 19.43 -8.70 -4.19
C PHE A 156 20.12 -7.36 -3.95
N VAL A 157 19.68 -6.30 -4.63
CA VAL A 157 20.32 -4.97 -4.55
C VAL A 157 19.26 -3.94 -4.13
N GLU A 158 19.36 -3.45 -2.91
CA GLU A 158 18.44 -2.44 -2.37
C GLU A 158 18.78 -1.06 -2.91
N LYS A 159 17.87 -0.49 -3.72
CA LYS A 159 17.98 0.85 -4.33
C LYS A 159 19.30 1.06 -5.07
N PRO A 160 19.51 0.32 -6.17
CA PRO A 160 20.77 0.31 -6.90
C PRO A 160 21.16 1.71 -7.41
N GLN A 161 22.46 1.96 -7.45
CA GLN A 161 22.99 3.10 -8.17
C GLN A 161 22.96 2.85 -9.70
N PRO A 162 22.97 3.91 -10.53
CA PRO A 162 23.01 3.75 -11.98
C PRO A 162 24.15 2.84 -12.42
N GLY A 163 23.83 1.79 -13.18
CA GLY A 163 24.81 0.81 -13.68
C GLY A 163 25.18 -0.31 -12.68
N GLU A 164 24.60 -0.35 -11.49
CA GLU A 164 24.88 -1.39 -10.49
C GLU A 164 24.18 -2.72 -10.81
N THR A 165 23.08 -2.69 -11.56
CA THR A 165 22.34 -3.87 -12.04
C THR A 165 21.73 -3.60 -13.42
N GLU A 166 21.60 -4.65 -14.24
CA GLU A 166 20.86 -4.61 -15.51
C GLU A 166 19.41 -5.12 -15.34
N SER A 167 19.12 -5.78 -14.21
CA SER A 167 17.78 -6.28 -13.91
C SER A 167 16.80 -5.14 -13.71
N ARG A 168 15.57 -5.34 -14.19
CA ARG A 168 14.43 -4.45 -13.98
C ARG A 168 13.33 -5.11 -13.18
N PHE A 169 13.62 -6.22 -12.51
CA PHE A 169 12.67 -6.91 -11.67
C PHE A 169 12.82 -6.47 -10.22
N ALA A 170 11.82 -5.74 -9.75
CA ALA A 170 11.74 -5.28 -8.36
C ALA A 170 11.01 -6.29 -7.48
N SER A 171 11.40 -6.36 -6.21
CA SER A 171 10.62 -7.03 -5.17
C SER A 171 9.23 -6.38 -5.06
N ALA A 172 8.19 -7.17 -5.31
CA ALA A 172 6.81 -6.69 -5.30
C ALA A 172 6.19 -6.65 -3.89
N GLY A 173 6.95 -6.93 -2.84
CA GLY A 173 6.51 -6.81 -1.46
C GLY A 173 5.58 -7.94 -0.99
N THR A 174 5.54 -9.07 -1.71
CA THR A 174 4.86 -10.29 -1.27
C THR A 174 5.83 -11.46 -1.31
N TYR A 175 5.91 -12.22 -0.21
CA TYR A 175 6.85 -13.31 -0.02
C TYR A 175 6.14 -14.55 0.48
N VAL A 176 6.62 -15.74 0.09
CA VAL A 176 6.30 -17.03 0.75
C VAL A 176 7.53 -17.48 1.51
N MET A 177 7.38 -17.85 2.75
CA MET A 177 8.50 -18.19 3.65
C MET A 177 8.21 -19.47 4.40
N GLU A 178 9.25 -20.25 4.62
CA GLU A 178 9.22 -21.40 5.53
C GLU A 178 9.49 -20.95 6.96
N GLU A 179 8.90 -21.63 7.94
CA GLU A 179 9.12 -21.38 9.37
C GLU A 179 10.61 -21.33 9.74
N SER A 180 11.43 -22.15 9.08
CA SER A 180 12.88 -22.19 9.30
C SER A 180 13.58 -20.85 9.07
N THR A 181 12.98 -19.92 8.31
CA THR A 181 13.50 -18.56 8.10
C THR A 181 13.40 -17.69 9.35
N LEU A 182 12.48 -18.01 10.27
CA LEU A 182 12.32 -17.28 11.53
C LEU A 182 13.56 -17.35 12.43
N ALA A 183 14.43 -18.34 12.22
CA ALA A 183 15.72 -18.39 12.91
C ALA A 183 16.63 -17.20 12.52
N LEU A 184 16.45 -16.62 11.32
CA LEU A 184 17.17 -15.44 10.83
C LEU A 184 16.49 -14.12 11.23
N MET A 185 15.31 -14.19 11.83
CA MET A 185 14.47 -13.04 12.19
C MET A 185 14.01 -13.17 13.65
N PRO A 186 14.86 -12.86 14.64
CA PRO A 186 14.57 -13.12 16.05
C PRO A 186 13.35 -12.35 16.58
N GLY A 187 12.97 -11.20 15.96
CA GLY A 187 11.81 -10.42 16.37
C GLY A 187 11.99 -9.63 17.67
N THR A 188 13.21 -9.48 18.12
CA THR A 188 13.58 -8.77 19.37
C THR A 188 14.48 -7.57 19.13
N GLU A 189 14.94 -7.38 17.88
CA GLU A 189 15.85 -6.32 17.48
C GLU A 189 15.47 -5.76 16.10
N LYS A 190 15.97 -4.56 15.81
CA LYS A 190 15.78 -3.91 14.53
C LYS A 190 16.56 -4.61 13.44
N LEU A 191 15.88 -5.21 12.47
CA LEU A 191 16.47 -5.99 11.40
C LEU A 191 15.74 -5.78 10.08
N SER A 192 16.49 -5.45 9.00
CA SER A 192 15.93 -5.33 7.64
C SER A 192 15.99 -6.69 6.92
N ILE A 193 14.88 -7.07 6.30
CA ILE A 193 14.81 -8.28 5.48
C ILE A 193 15.66 -8.15 4.22
N GLU A 194 15.67 -6.96 3.62
CA GLU A 194 16.34 -6.65 2.35
C GLU A 194 17.87 -6.60 2.50
N ARG A 195 18.31 -6.07 3.64
CA ARG A 195 19.75 -5.83 3.89
C ARG A 195 20.46 -6.96 4.60
N VAL A 196 19.71 -7.82 5.30
CA VAL A 196 20.30 -8.89 6.13
C VAL A 196 19.75 -10.26 5.76
N THR A 197 18.44 -10.48 5.87
CA THR A 197 17.85 -11.81 5.74
C THR A 197 17.91 -12.32 4.30
N PHE A 198 17.56 -11.51 3.30
CA PHE A 198 17.63 -11.93 1.90
C PHE A 198 19.06 -12.19 1.45
N PRO A 199 20.06 -11.33 1.70
CA PRO A 199 21.47 -11.64 1.39
C PRO A 199 21.95 -12.95 2.02
N GLN A 200 21.57 -13.25 3.25
CA GLN A 200 21.92 -14.52 3.89
C GLN A 200 21.26 -15.71 3.19
N LEU A 201 19.96 -15.62 2.88
CA LEU A 201 19.24 -16.67 2.14
C LEU A 201 19.81 -16.88 0.72
N VAL A 202 20.28 -15.81 0.06
CA VAL A 202 21.00 -15.92 -1.23
C VAL A 202 22.30 -16.71 -1.05
N ALA A 203 23.12 -16.36 -0.05
CA ALA A 203 24.38 -17.06 0.22
C ALA A 203 24.18 -18.56 0.55
N GLU A 204 23.06 -18.89 1.19
CA GLU A 204 22.66 -20.28 1.50
C GLU A 204 21.96 -20.99 0.34
N GLY A 205 21.69 -20.30 -0.79
CA GLY A 205 20.97 -20.83 -1.97
C GLY A 205 19.49 -21.13 -1.71
N GLY A 206 18.90 -20.56 -0.65
CA GLY A 206 17.54 -20.80 -0.21
C GLY A 206 16.51 -19.77 -0.69
N LEU A 207 16.94 -18.72 -1.43
CA LEU A 207 16.05 -17.68 -1.93
C LEU A 207 15.75 -17.89 -3.41
N PHE A 208 14.45 -17.88 -3.75
CA PHE A 208 13.95 -17.92 -5.12
C PHE A 208 13.03 -16.72 -5.39
N ALA A 209 12.71 -16.48 -6.65
CA ALA A 209 11.82 -15.42 -7.03
C ALA A 209 10.95 -15.81 -8.22
N MET A 210 9.70 -15.35 -8.23
CA MET A 210 8.75 -15.55 -9.30
C MET A 210 8.38 -14.20 -9.91
N ALA A 211 8.77 -13.98 -11.17
CA ALA A 211 8.41 -12.79 -11.92
C ALA A 211 7.00 -12.93 -12.52
N THR A 212 6.20 -11.85 -12.39
CA THR A 212 4.88 -11.75 -13.01
C THR A 212 4.73 -10.41 -13.72
N ASN A 213 3.74 -10.34 -14.63
CA ASN A 213 3.31 -9.09 -15.26
C ASN A 213 1.96 -8.63 -14.73
N ASP A 214 1.57 -9.14 -13.56
CA ASP A 214 0.33 -8.74 -12.91
C ASP A 214 0.36 -7.26 -12.55
N TYR A 215 -0.82 -6.64 -12.46
CA TYR A 215 -0.92 -5.28 -11.99
C TYR A 215 -0.22 -5.16 -10.63
N TRP A 216 0.61 -4.13 -10.50
CA TRP A 216 1.30 -3.81 -9.28
C TRP A 216 1.58 -2.31 -9.17
N ILE A 217 1.29 -1.73 -8.01
CA ILE A 217 1.64 -0.35 -7.69
C ILE A 217 1.89 -0.19 -6.19
N ASP A 218 3.03 0.45 -5.83
CA ASP A 218 3.25 0.98 -4.48
C ASP A 218 2.51 2.31 -4.35
N ALA A 219 1.37 2.29 -3.67
CA ALA A 219 0.54 3.47 -3.42
C ALA A 219 1.09 4.35 -2.28
N GLY A 220 2.40 4.35 -2.07
CA GLY A 220 3.08 5.06 -0.98
C GLY A 220 3.39 6.53 -1.24
N ARG A 221 3.19 7.02 -2.45
CA ARG A 221 3.42 8.41 -2.86
C ARG A 221 2.13 9.03 -3.36
N PRO A 222 2.00 10.37 -3.34
CA PRO A 222 0.78 11.04 -3.80
C PRO A 222 0.43 10.69 -5.26
N ASP A 223 1.40 10.72 -6.15
CA ASP A 223 1.25 10.41 -7.57
C ASP A 223 0.77 8.96 -7.80
N THR A 224 1.42 7.99 -7.16
CA THR A 224 1.05 6.58 -7.29
C THR A 224 -0.26 6.25 -6.56
N TYR A 225 -0.58 6.96 -5.48
CA TYR A 225 -1.89 6.84 -4.82
C TYR A 225 -3.03 7.35 -5.71
N VAL A 226 -2.86 8.51 -6.35
CA VAL A 226 -3.82 9.02 -7.35
C VAL A 226 -3.94 8.06 -8.52
N GLN A 227 -2.80 7.53 -9.03
CA GLN A 227 -2.80 6.57 -10.13
C GLN A 227 -3.57 5.29 -9.77
N ALA A 228 -3.33 4.68 -8.58
CA ALA A 228 -4.04 3.49 -8.13
C ALA A 228 -5.57 3.71 -8.09
N ASN A 229 -6.01 4.88 -7.63
CA ASN A 229 -7.42 5.26 -7.63
C ASN A 229 -7.98 5.41 -9.04
N ARG A 230 -7.24 6.02 -9.95
CA ARG A 230 -7.64 6.19 -11.36
C ARG A 230 -7.75 4.87 -12.08
N ASP A 231 -6.80 3.96 -11.87
CA ASP A 231 -6.81 2.64 -12.52
C ASP A 231 -8.09 1.88 -12.21
N ILE A 232 -8.58 1.98 -10.97
CA ILE A 232 -9.88 1.40 -10.60
C ILE A 232 -11.03 2.21 -11.22
N ALA A 233 -11.02 3.54 -11.08
CA ALA A 233 -12.08 4.41 -11.57
C ALA A 233 -12.29 4.32 -13.10
N THR A 234 -11.24 4.06 -13.84
CA THR A 234 -11.29 3.83 -15.30
C THR A 234 -11.57 2.37 -15.68
N GLN A 235 -11.88 1.51 -14.69
CA GLN A 235 -12.16 0.08 -14.87
C GLN A 235 -10.95 -0.72 -15.40
N LEU A 236 -9.75 -0.20 -15.21
CA LEU A 236 -8.52 -0.93 -15.57
C LEU A 236 -8.20 -2.03 -14.54
N ARG A 237 -8.65 -1.81 -13.30
CA ARG A 237 -8.29 -2.65 -12.16
C ARG A 237 -9.47 -3.46 -11.63
N ASP A 238 -10.59 -2.80 -11.33
CA ASP A 238 -11.82 -3.41 -10.82
C ASP A 238 -13.06 -2.71 -11.40
N PRO A 239 -13.76 -3.33 -12.36
CA PRO A 239 -14.94 -2.74 -12.96
C PRO A 239 -16.12 -2.52 -11.99
N ALA A 240 -16.11 -3.19 -10.84
CA ALA A 240 -17.19 -3.06 -9.85
C ALA A 240 -17.09 -1.77 -9.02
N ASP A 241 -15.92 -1.10 -8.98
CA ASP A 241 -15.73 0.13 -8.24
C ASP A 241 -16.21 1.35 -9.03
N ALA A 242 -17.16 2.09 -8.49
CA ALA A 242 -17.65 3.32 -9.11
C ALA A 242 -16.66 4.49 -8.89
N ALA A 243 -16.43 5.31 -9.92
CA ALA A 243 -15.60 6.51 -9.77
C ALA A 243 -16.22 7.54 -8.81
N VAL A 244 -17.56 7.62 -8.77
CA VAL A 244 -18.30 8.54 -7.89
C VAL A 244 -19.22 7.71 -7.00
N HIS A 245 -19.05 7.85 -5.69
CA HIS A 245 -19.88 7.17 -4.69
C HIS A 245 -21.32 7.71 -4.74
N VAL A 246 -22.30 6.84 -4.50
CA VAL A 246 -23.73 7.20 -4.57
C VAL A 246 -24.14 8.28 -3.55
N ASP A 247 -23.45 8.36 -2.43
CA ASP A 247 -23.67 9.35 -1.36
C ASP A 247 -22.88 10.66 -1.57
N ALA A 248 -22.21 10.82 -2.70
CA ALA A 248 -21.58 12.08 -3.07
C ALA A 248 -22.62 13.05 -3.67
N VAL A 249 -22.49 14.32 -3.32
CA VAL A 249 -23.34 15.41 -3.85
C VAL A 249 -22.53 16.19 -4.88
N VAL A 250 -22.84 16.04 -6.13
CA VAL A 250 -22.16 16.73 -7.25
C VAL A 250 -23.13 17.65 -7.95
N ALA A 251 -22.83 18.95 -7.98
CA ALA A 251 -23.64 19.93 -8.69
C ALA A 251 -23.70 19.60 -10.20
N SER A 252 -24.86 19.81 -10.83
CA SER A 252 -25.08 19.45 -12.24
C SER A 252 -24.19 20.20 -13.24
N SER A 253 -23.66 21.36 -12.85
CA SER A 253 -22.72 22.16 -13.62
C SER A 253 -21.24 21.82 -13.34
N ALA A 254 -20.96 20.97 -12.35
CA ALA A 254 -19.61 20.55 -12.05
C ALA A 254 -19.08 19.53 -13.08
N VAL A 255 -17.76 19.54 -13.30
CA VAL A 255 -17.07 18.63 -14.20
C VAL A 255 -16.09 17.76 -13.41
N VAL A 256 -16.32 16.45 -13.41
CA VAL A 256 -15.45 15.46 -12.77
C VAL A 256 -14.89 14.54 -13.86
N ARG A 257 -13.54 14.43 -13.97
CA ARG A 257 -12.86 13.60 -14.98
C ARG A 257 -11.68 12.86 -14.36
N ASP A 258 -11.56 11.57 -14.64
CA ASP A 258 -10.44 10.75 -14.18
C ASP A 258 -10.16 10.91 -12.67
N ALA A 259 -11.22 10.97 -11.86
CA ALA A 259 -11.15 11.25 -10.45
C ALA A 259 -12.04 10.30 -9.66
N VAL A 260 -11.63 10.00 -8.43
CA VAL A 260 -12.45 9.25 -7.48
C VAL A 260 -13.07 10.21 -6.47
N VAL A 261 -14.38 10.09 -6.30
CA VAL A 261 -15.19 10.91 -5.39
C VAL A 261 -15.85 10.00 -4.37
N SER A 262 -15.37 10.05 -3.13
CA SER A 262 -15.84 9.19 -2.04
C SER A 262 -17.20 9.65 -1.47
N ALA A 263 -17.73 8.86 -0.54
CA ALA A 263 -18.97 9.17 0.15
C ALA A 263 -18.91 10.51 0.88
N GLN A 264 -20.07 11.19 0.99
CA GLN A 264 -20.21 12.47 1.71
C GLN A 264 -19.35 13.63 1.15
N VAL A 265 -18.77 13.46 -0.03
CA VAL A 265 -18.11 14.55 -0.75
C VAL A 265 -19.17 15.49 -1.32
N SER A 266 -18.91 16.80 -1.22
CA SER A 266 -19.74 17.85 -1.83
C SER A 266 -18.94 18.63 -2.85
N ILE A 267 -19.42 18.71 -4.10
CA ILE A 267 -18.79 19.45 -5.19
C ILE A 267 -19.79 20.52 -5.67
N GLY A 268 -19.36 21.80 -5.54
CA GLY A 268 -20.16 22.98 -5.86
C GLY A 268 -20.31 23.24 -7.36
N GLU A 269 -21.15 24.25 -7.67
CA GLU A 269 -21.47 24.65 -9.05
C GLU A 269 -20.22 25.11 -9.81
N ASN A 270 -20.12 24.70 -11.09
CA ASN A 270 -19.01 25.04 -12.00
C ASN A 270 -17.62 24.62 -11.49
N ALA A 271 -17.52 23.81 -10.44
CA ALA A 271 -16.25 23.26 -10.01
C ALA A 271 -15.69 22.25 -11.03
N GLN A 272 -14.38 22.20 -11.14
CA GLN A 272 -13.68 21.29 -12.03
C GLN A 272 -12.71 20.41 -11.23
N VAL A 273 -12.89 19.10 -11.29
CA VAL A 273 -12.04 18.10 -10.61
C VAL A 273 -11.49 17.15 -11.64
N SER A 274 -10.18 17.05 -11.73
CA SER A 274 -9.51 16.15 -12.67
C SER A 274 -8.30 15.44 -12.06
N ASN A 275 -8.07 14.19 -12.46
CA ASN A 275 -6.91 13.39 -12.02
C ASN A 275 -6.71 13.41 -10.50
N SER A 276 -7.79 13.37 -9.72
CA SER A 276 -7.77 13.67 -8.29
C SER A 276 -8.53 12.63 -7.47
N VAL A 277 -8.24 12.59 -6.18
CA VAL A 277 -8.97 11.75 -5.22
C VAL A 277 -9.61 12.63 -4.17
N LEU A 278 -10.93 12.64 -4.11
CA LEU A 278 -11.70 13.31 -3.08
C LEU A 278 -12.14 12.27 -2.05
N LEU A 279 -11.53 12.34 -0.87
CA LEU A 279 -11.78 11.42 0.22
C LEU A 279 -13.03 11.81 1.01
N ASN A 280 -13.49 10.90 1.83
CA ASN A 280 -14.75 11.03 2.58
C ASN A 280 -14.88 12.37 3.29
N GLY A 281 -16.01 13.07 3.06
CA GLY A 281 -16.31 14.36 3.67
C GLY A 281 -15.62 15.57 3.03
N ALA A 282 -14.87 15.40 1.94
CA ALA A 282 -14.23 16.55 1.27
C ALA A 282 -15.27 17.54 0.72
N PHE A 283 -14.94 18.83 0.80
CA PHE A 283 -15.76 19.92 0.29
C PHE A 283 -15.03 20.70 -0.80
N ILE A 284 -15.66 20.84 -1.96
CA ILE A 284 -15.15 21.62 -3.10
C ILE A 284 -16.13 22.74 -3.39
N GLY A 285 -15.69 24.00 -3.20
CA GLY A 285 -16.49 25.19 -3.40
C GLY A 285 -16.84 25.47 -4.87
N ASN A 286 -17.80 26.38 -5.08
CA ASN A 286 -18.22 26.78 -6.42
C ASN A 286 -17.05 27.34 -7.22
N GLY A 287 -16.94 26.98 -8.51
CA GLY A 287 -15.90 27.46 -9.41
C GLY A 287 -14.48 26.96 -9.10
N ALA A 288 -14.29 26.18 -8.05
CA ALA A 288 -12.96 25.68 -7.67
C ALA A 288 -12.39 24.73 -8.72
N VAL A 289 -11.07 24.74 -8.88
CA VAL A 289 -10.32 23.86 -9.78
C VAL A 289 -9.38 22.98 -8.97
N VAL A 290 -9.56 21.67 -9.03
CA VAL A 290 -8.76 20.66 -8.33
C VAL A 290 -8.16 19.70 -9.35
N GLU A 291 -6.83 19.69 -9.44
CA GLU A 291 -6.10 18.88 -10.43
C GLU A 291 -4.97 18.10 -9.75
N GLN A 292 -4.78 16.82 -10.10
CA GLN A 292 -3.73 15.92 -9.59
C GLN A 292 -3.58 15.95 -8.06
N SER A 293 -4.68 16.14 -7.34
CA SER A 293 -4.68 16.44 -5.91
C SER A 293 -5.45 15.39 -5.10
N ILE A 294 -5.11 15.31 -3.82
CA ILE A 294 -5.82 14.46 -2.85
C ILE A 294 -6.47 15.37 -1.82
N VAL A 295 -7.79 15.31 -1.69
CA VAL A 295 -8.54 16.21 -0.82
C VAL A 295 -9.38 15.41 0.16
N MET A 296 -9.23 15.70 1.45
CA MET A 296 -10.06 15.19 2.55
C MET A 296 -10.71 16.34 3.36
N GLY A 297 -10.15 17.55 3.24
CA GLY A 297 -10.66 18.78 3.86
C GLY A 297 -11.47 19.64 2.89
N SER A 298 -11.29 20.95 2.94
CA SER A 298 -12.09 21.90 2.20
C SER A 298 -11.27 22.73 1.22
N VAL A 299 -11.79 22.88 0.01
CA VAL A 299 -11.29 23.79 -1.01
C VAL A 299 -12.34 24.86 -1.24
N GLY A 300 -12.00 26.14 -0.95
CA GLY A 300 -12.91 27.28 -1.06
C GLY A 300 -13.29 27.60 -2.49
N SER A 301 -14.35 28.41 -2.65
CA SER A 301 -14.85 28.83 -3.96
C SER A 301 -13.77 29.55 -4.77
N ASP A 302 -13.74 29.32 -6.09
CA ASP A 302 -12.79 29.91 -7.04
C ASP A 302 -11.30 29.64 -6.72
N ALA A 303 -11.00 28.73 -5.77
CA ALA A 303 -9.63 28.32 -5.49
C ALA A 303 -9.12 27.37 -6.60
N ARG A 304 -7.82 27.45 -6.87
CA ARG A 304 -7.15 26.55 -7.82
C ARG A 304 -6.00 25.81 -7.14
N ILE A 305 -6.07 24.50 -7.08
CA ILE A 305 -5.01 23.64 -6.53
C ILE A 305 -4.56 22.59 -7.56
N VAL A 306 -3.23 22.42 -7.64
CA VAL A 306 -2.59 21.43 -8.52
C VAL A 306 -1.53 20.68 -7.72
N ASP A 307 -1.48 19.37 -7.79
CA ASP A 307 -0.53 18.51 -7.05
C ASP A 307 -0.51 18.79 -5.53
N CYS A 308 -1.67 19.04 -4.95
CA CYS A 308 -1.82 19.36 -3.53
C CYS A 308 -2.37 18.19 -2.72
N ILE A 309 -2.05 18.19 -1.41
CA ILE A 309 -2.73 17.32 -0.44
C ILE A 309 -3.44 18.19 0.59
N VAL A 310 -4.76 18.04 0.69
CA VAL A 310 -5.60 18.70 1.69
C VAL A 310 -6.05 17.64 2.70
N GLY A 311 -5.48 17.68 3.90
CA GLY A 311 -5.82 16.76 4.99
C GLY A 311 -7.18 17.06 5.62
N PRO A 312 -7.64 16.27 6.60
CA PRO A 312 -8.99 16.35 7.15
C PRO A 312 -9.31 17.70 7.80
N THR A 313 -8.33 18.40 8.35
CA THR A 313 -8.47 19.74 8.91
C THR A 313 -7.96 20.84 7.98
N GLY A 314 -7.53 20.47 6.77
CA GLY A 314 -6.99 21.39 5.77
C GLY A 314 -8.09 22.26 5.16
N ILE A 315 -7.82 23.55 5.04
CA ILE A 315 -8.72 24.53 4.42
C ILE A 315 -7.91 25.35 3.42
N VAL A 316 -8.26 25.22 2.15
CA VAL A 316 -7.79 26.13 1.10
C VAL A 316 -8.78 27.29 1.02
N GLN A 317 -8.31 28.51 1.22
CA GLN A 317 -9.16 29.69 1.24
C GLN A 317 -9.78 29.99 -0.14
N PRO A 318 -10.96 30.64 -0.21
CA PRO A 318 -11.55 31.05 -1.48
C PRO A 318 -10.57 31.89 -2.32
N GLY A 319 -10.53 31.62 -3.63
CA GLY A 319 -9.65 32.31 -4.59
C GLY A 319 -8.17 32.00 -4.45
N HIS A 320 -7.76 31.13 -3.51
CA HIS A 320 -6.37 30.77 -3.32
C HIS A 320 -5.83 29.91 -4.48
N VAL A 321 -4.58 30.16 -4.89
CA VAL A 321 -3.89 29.37 -5.93
C VAL A 321 -2.66 28.72 -5.33
N SER A 322 -2.54 27.39 -5.48
CA SER A 322 -1.41 26.61 -4.96
C SER A 322 -1.02 25.48 -5.90
N THR A 323 0.29 25.20 -5.97
CA THR A 323 0.84 24.01 -6.63
C THR A 323 1.80 23.31 -5.66
N GLY A 324 1.66 22.00 -5.50
CA GLY A 324 2.49 21.20 -4.59
C GLY A 324 2.22 21.42 -3.10
N GLY A 325 1.16 22.16 -2.75
CA GLY A 325 0.83 22.55 -1.37
C GLY A 325 0.36 21.38 -0.49
N ARG A 326 0.57 21.53 0.82
CA ARG A 326 0.08 20.62 1.86
C ARG A 326 -0.74 21.43 2.86
N PHE A 327 -2.02 21.05 3.07
CA PHE A 327 -2.95 21.79 3.92
C PHE A 327 -3.51 20.88 5.03
N PRO A 328 -3.47 21.30 6.33
CA PRO A 328 -2.82 22.53 6.80
C PRO A 328 -1.32 22.53 6.53
N GLU A 329 -0.73 23.73 6.40
CA GLU A 329 0.70 23.90 6.30
C GLU A 329 1.39 23.56 7.63
N GLY A 330 2.55 22.92 7.58
CA GLY A 330 3.33 22.54 8.75
C GLY A 330 2.95 21.17 9.36
N GLU A 331 3.69 20.77 10.38
CA GLU A 331 3.38 19.57 11.16
C GLU A 331 2.23 19.85 12.13
N ILE A 332 1.20 19.02 12.10
CA ILE A 332 0.20 18.99 13.16
C ILE A 332 0.87 18.31 14.36
N SER A 333 1.08 19.08 15.43
CA SER A 333 1.65 18.61 16.71
C SER A 333 0.75 17.57 17.39
#